data_a87cfc8f90ca2a4f0c6777f4102fdb0b
#
_entry.id   a87cfc8f90ca2a4f0c6777f4102fdb0b
#
_cell.length_a   1.000
_cell.length_b   1.000
_cell.length_c   1.000
_cell.angle_alpha   90.00
_cell.angle_beta   90.00
_cell.angle_gamma   90.00
#
_symmetry.space_group_name_H-M   'P 1'
#
loop_
_entity.id
_entity.type
_entity.pdbx_description
1 polymer ?
#
loop_
_entity_poly.entity_id
_entity_poly.type
_entity_poly.pdbx_seq_one_letter_code
_entity_poly.pdbx_strand_id
1 'polypeptide(L)'
;MAPPPTSLVADVHDTMSVMAGPTTDTDAAAPRRVLIAEDEALIRLDLAEMLREEGYEIVGEAGDGQEAVELAERHKPDLVIMDVKMPRRDGIDAASEIASKRIAPIVVLTAFSQRDLVERARDAGAMAYLVKPFTISDLIPAIELAVSRFSEITDLEREVATLSDRLETRKLVERAKGLLQTKQGMTEPEAFKWIQRAAMDRRTTMKRVAEVVLETLGDSAAQA
;
A
#
# COMPACT_ATOMS: atom_id res chain seq x y z
N MET A 1 -53.38 22.35 55.17
CA MET A 1 -52.09 22.74 54.59
C MET A 1 -51.00 22.04 55.43
N ALA A 2 -50.64 20.83 55.03
CA ALA A 2 -49.69 20.00 55.76
C ALA A 2 -48.33 20.05 55.02
N PRO A 3 -47.19 20.04 55.80
CA PRO A 3 -45.86 20.07 55.19
C PRO A 3 -45.47 18.69 54.68
N PRO A 4 -44.57 18.60 53.67
CA PRO A 4 -44.12 17.33 53.14
C PRO A 4 -43.08 16.68 54.08
N PRO A 5 -42.96 15.34 54.03
CA PRO A 5 -42.04 14.62 54.93
C PRO A 5 -40.60 14.71 54.44
N THR A 6 -39.73 15.03 55.40
CA THR A 6 -38.27 14.93 55.35
C THR A 6 -37.90 13.45 55.51
N SER A 7 -37.26 12.86 54.50
CA SER A 7 -36.27 11.78 54.63
C SER A 7 -36.02 11.09 53.29
N LEU A 8 -34.91 11.36 52.68
CA LEU A 8 -34.14 10.42 51.82
C LEU A 8 -32.81 11.09 51.46
N VAL A 9 -31.98 11.27 52.49
CA VAL A 9 -30.56 11.56 52.34
C VAL A 9 -29.82 10.50 53.17
N ALA A 10 -29.73 9.32 52.64
CA ALA A 10 -28.75 8.31 53.04
C ALA A 10 -28.75 7.24 51.96
N ASP A 11 -27.58 6.86 51.51
CA ASP A 11 -27.22 5.78 50.56
C ASP A 11 -26.83 6.22 49.14
N VAL A 12 -25.78 7.05 49.07
CA VAL A 12 -24.92 7.16 47.89
C VAL A 12 -23.46 7.04 48.30
N HIS A 13 -23.16 6.02 49.10
CA HIS A 13 -21.79 5.60 49.39
C HIS A 13 -21.78 4.09 49.48
N ASP A 14 -21.85 3.43 48.35
CA ASP A 14 -21.21 2.12 48.09
C ASP A 14 -21.67 1.56 46.76
N THR A 15 -20.97 1.84 45.71
CA THR A 15 -20.83 1.01 44.51
C THR A 15 -19.96 1.73 43.44
N MET A 16 -18.80 2.22 43.85
CA MET A 16 -17.69 2.35 42.92
C MET A 16 -16.83 1.08 42.99
N SER A 17 -17.44 -0.06 42.72
CA SER A 17 -16.71 -1.27 42.42
C SER A 17 -16.25 -1.16 40.97
N VAL A 18 -14.98 -0.87 40.84
CA VAL A 18 -14.07 -1.05 39.71
C VAL A 18 -14.65 -1.97 38.63
N MET A 19 -15.25 -1.37 37.62
CA MET A 19 -15.24 -1.95 36.26
C MET A 19 -13.84 -1.72 35.70
N ALA A 20 -12.89 -2.59 36.06
CA ALA A 20 -11.73 -2.83 35.22
C ALA A 20 -12.30 -3.33 33.88
N GLY A 21 -12.45 -2.41 32.94
CA GLY A 21 -12.65 -2.76 31.53
C GLY A 21 -11.54 -3.72 31.12
N PRO A 22 -11.80 -4.62 30.17
CA PRO A 22 -10.77 -5.49 29.66
C PRO A 22 -9.63 -4.58 29.20
N THR A 23 -8.46 -4.77 29.77
CA THR A 23 -7.21 -4.33 29.17
C THR A 23 -7.25 -4.87 27.76
N THR A 24 -7.45 -3.99 26.79
CA THR A 24 -7.17 -4.31 25.39
C THR A 24 -5.72 -4.77 25.40
N ASP A 25 -5.54 -6.09 25.28
CA ASP A 25 -4.31 -6.63 24.73
C ASP A 25 -4.09 -5.83 23.44
N THR A 26 -3.17 -4.89 23.50
CA THR A 26 -2.64 -4.26 22.33
C THR A 26 -1.94 -5.42 21.63
N ASP A 27 -2.62 -6.00 20.64
CA ASP A 27 -2.01 -6.87 19.65
C ASP A 27 -0.81 -6.06 19.15
N ALA A 28 0.38 -6.38 19.70
CA ALA A 28 1.58 -5.61 19.39
C ALA A 28 1.86 -5.90 17.92
N ALA A 29 1.42 -4.98 17.06
CA ALA A 29 1.69 -5.06 15.64
C ALA A 29 3.18 -5.34 15.47
N ALA A 30 3.52 -6.30 14.62
CA ALA A 30 4.91 -6.64 14.36
C ALA A 30 5.71 -5.36 14.05
N PRO A 31 6.95 -5.24 14.55
CA PRO A 31 7.73 -4.03 14.35
C PRO A 31 7.91 -3.76 12.86
N ARG A 32 7.76 -2.49 12.47
CA ARG A 32 7.99 -2.09 11.08
C ARG A 32 9.43 -2.36 10.69
N ARG A 33 9.62 -2.98 9.55
CA ARG A 33 10.90 -3.41 9.00
C ARG A 33 11.51 -2.30 8.14
N VAL A 34 12.67 -1.79 8.57
CA VAL A 34 13.31 -0.62 7.96
C VAL A 34 14.61 -1.02 7.29
N LEU A 35 14.81 -0.55 6.06
CA LEU A 35 16.08 -0.55 5.34
C LEU A 35 16.70 0.85 5.45
N ILE A 36 17.96 0.93 5.84
CA ILE A 36 18.73 2.17 5.90
C ILE A 36 19.78 2.17 4.79
N ALA A 37 19.85 3.25 4.01
CA ALA A 37 20.87 3.49 3.01
C ALA A 37 21.58 4.81 3.30
N GLU A 38 22.83 4.72 3.74
CA GLU A 38 23.67 5.84 4.18
C GLU A 38 25.13 5.43 4.03
N ASP A 39 25.94 6.22 3.33
CA ASP A 39 27.34 5.85 3.07
C ASP A 39 28.26 6.10 4.28
N GLU A 40 27.93 7.08 5.12
CA GLU A 40 28.69 7.37 6.33
C GLU A 40 28.33 6.36 7.45
N ALA A 41 29.25 5.44 7.74
CA ALA A 41 29.01 4.33 8.68
C ALA A 41 28.58 4.79 10.09
N LEU A 42 29.10 5.93 10.57
CA LEU A 42 28.72 6.47 11.89
C LEU A 42 27.30 7.02 11.89
N ILE A 43 26.90 7.73 10.84
CA ILE A 43 25.52 8.25 10.70
C ILE A 43 24.55 7.09 10.55
N ARG A 44 24.91 6.07 9.77
CA ARG A 44 24.09 4.87 9.57
C ARG A 44 23.88 4.10 10.88
N LEU A 45 24.95 3.96 11.69
CA LEU A 45 24.87 3.28 13.00
C LEU A 45 23.95 4.07 13.96
N ASP A 46 24.15 5.38 14.09
CA ASP A 46 23.36 6.25 14.95
C ASP A 46 21.86 6.22 14.56
N LEU A 47 21.58 6.31 13.26
CA LEU A 47 20.23 6.19 12.74
C LEU A 47 19.60 4.81 13.06
N ALA A 48 20.37 3.74 12.94
CA ALA A 48 19.90 2.40 13.26
C ALA A 48 19.61 2.23 14.77
N GLU A 49 20.42 2.82 15.64
CA GLU A 49 20.19 2.81 17.08
C GLU A 49 18.94 3.61 17.45
N MET A 50 18.80 4.85 16.94
CA MET A 50 17.60 5.66 17.15
C MET A 50 16.31 4.93 16.75
N LEU A 51 16.31 4.27 15.60
CA LEU A 51 15.13 3.55 15.12
C LEU A 51 14.84 2.30 15.95
N ARG A 52 15.86 1.56 16.41
CA ARG A 52 15.67 0.40 17.28
C ARG A 52 15.07 0.79 18.65
N GLU A 53 15.48 1.95 19.21
CA GLU A 53 14.92 2.49 20.43
C GLU A 53 13.43 2.81 20.29
N GLU A 54 12.99 3.22 19.10
CA GLU A 54 11.58 3.47 18.77
C GLU A 54 10.82 2.20 18.34
N GLY A 55 11.44 1.03 18.44
CA GLY A 55 10.79 -0.26 18.18
C GLY A 55 10.74 -0.68 16.71
N TYR A 56 11.55 -0.08 15.83
CA TYR A 56 11.69 -0.54 14.44
C TYR A 56 12.69 -1.69 14.32
N GLU A 57 12.44 -2.61 13.39
CA GLU A 57 13.37 -3.69 13.02
C GLU A 57 14.23 -3.25 11.84
N ILE A 58 15.55 -3.19 12.00
CA ILE A 58 16.46 -2.90 10.89
C ILE A 58 16.77 -4.20 10.15
N VAL A 59 16.21 -4.32 8.94
CA VAL A 59 16.34 -5.54 8.10
C VAL A 59 17.46 -5.48 7.07
N GLY A 60 18.10 -4.32 6.94
CA GLY A 60 19.26 -4.14 6.07
C GLY A 60 19.87 -2.77 6.24
N GLU A 61 21.16 -2.71 6.00
CA GLU A 61 21.97 -1.50 5.99
C GLU A 61 22.79 -1.49 4.70
N ALA A 62 22.64 -0.43 3.89
CA ALA A 62 23.33 -0.24 2.63
C ALA A 62 24.29 0.94 2.71
N GLY A 63 25.46 0.82 2.10
CA GLY A 63 26.45 1.88 1.98
C GLY A 63 26.38 2.65 0.65
N ASP A 64 25.46 2.30 -0.25
CA ASP A 64 25.23 2.96 -1.53
C ASP A 64 23.88 2.61 -2.14
N GLY A 65 23.51 3.34 -3.21
CA GLY A 65 22.21 3.19 -3.85
C GLY A 65 22.00 1.87 -4.58
N GLN A 66 23.05 1.22 -5.06
CA GLN A 66 22.93 -0.08 -5.73
C GLN A 66 22.60 -1.18 -4.71
N GLU A 67 23.36 -1.23 -3.61
CA GLU A 67 23.11 -2.15 -2.51
C GLU A 67 21.74 -1.93 -1.88
N ALA A 68 21.30 -0.65 -1.77
CA ALA A 68 19.98 -0.30 -1.27
C ALA A 68 18.86 -0.92 -2.11
N VAL A 69 18.92 -0.86 -3.44
CA VAL A 69 17.95 -1.49 -4.33
C VAL A 69 17.92 -3.01 -4.15
N GLU A 70 19.09 -3.65 -4.15
CA GLU A 70 19.22 -5.10 -4.00
C GLU A 70 18.65 -5.61 -2.66
N LEU A 71 18.95 -4.90 -1.57
CA LEU A 71 18.41 -5.22 -0.24
C LEU A 71 16.91 -4.95 -0.15
N ALA A 72 16.42 -3.88 -0.76
CA ALA A 72 14.98 -3.58 -0.80
C ALA A 72 14.21 -4.68 -1.54
N GLU A 73 14.70 -5.15 -2.68
CA GLU A 73 14.09 -6.25 -3.42
C GLU A 73 14.08 -7.57 -2.65
N ARG A 74 15.18 -7.86 -1.95
CA ARG A 74 15.36 -9.10 -1.19
C ARG A 74 14.53 -9.14 0.07
N HIS A 75 14.56 -8.05 0.86
CA HIS A 75 13.94 -8.02 2.18
C HIS A 75 12.51 -7.51 2.19
N LYS A 76 12.08 -6.80 1.14
CA LYS A 76 10.74 -6.19 1.08
C LYS A 76 10.42 -5.43 2.37
N PRO A 77 11.19 -4.38 2.71
CA PRO A 77 10.98 -3.63 3.94
C PRO A 77 9.65 -2.86 3.91
N ASP A 78 9.18 -2.45 5.09
CA ASP A 78 8.00 -1.59 5.24
C ASP A 78 8.34 -0.11 5.04
N LEU A 79 9.64 0.23 5.08
CA LEU A 79 10.16 1.59 4.92
C LEU A 79 11.61 1.55 4.45
N VAL A 80 11.99 2.50 3.60
CA VAL A 80 13.38 2.78 3.25
C VAL A 80 13.72 4.21 3.69
N ILE A 81 14.80 4.36 4.44
CA ILE A 81 15.41 5.66 4.75
C ILE A 81 16.69 5.74 3.93
N MET A 82 16.81 6.79 3.12
CA MET A 82 17.84 6.86 2.09
C MET A 82 18.52 8.22 2.04
N ASP A 83 19.84 8.25 2.18
CA ASP A 83 20.59 9.46 1.89
C ASP A 83 20.62 9.74 0.38
N VAL A 84 20.66 11.03 0.02
CA VAL A 84 20.75 11.47 -1.38
C VAL A 84 22.13 11.18 -1.95
N LYS A 85 23.17 11.57 -1.23
CA LYS A 85 24.54 11.52 -1.73
C LYS A 85 25.23 10.25 -1.29
N MET A 86 25.24 9.27 -2.15
CA MET A 86 25.96 8.01 -1.92
C MET A 86 26.90 7.69 -3.09
N PRO A 87 27.97 6.92 -2.86
CA PRO A 87 28.86 6.48 -3.91
C PRO A 87 28.19 5.49 -4.85
N ARG A 88 28.80 5.21 -5.98
CA ARG A 88 28.37 4.28 -7.03
C ARG A 88 27.02 4.67 -7.66
N ARG A 89 25.99 4.79 -6.88
CA ARG A 89 24.64 5.18 -7.33
C ARG A 89 24.03 6.19 -6.38
N ASP A 90 23.55 7.31 -6.94
CA ASP A 90 22.83 8.37 -6.21
C ASP A 90 21.56 7.81 -5.57
N GLY A 91 21.27 8.26 -4.34
CA GLY A 91 20.09 7.83 -3.61
C GLY A 91 18.77 8.21 -4.28
N ILE A 92 18.73 9.30 -5.06
CA ILE A 92 17.53 9.67 -5.81
C ILE A 92 17.25 8.66 -6.94
N ASP A 93 18.29 8.20 -7.64
CA ASP A 93 18.16 7.21 -8.69
C ASP A 93 17.73 5.84 -8.11
N ALA A 94 18.29 5.47 -6.94
CA ALA A 94 17.87 4.28 -6.21
C ALA A 94 16.42 4.39 -5.72
N ALA A 95 16.02 5.54 -5.17
CA ALA A 95 14.66 5.82 -4.74
C ALA A 95 13.67 5.71 -5.91
N SER A 96 14.01 6.24 -7.07
CA SER A 96 13.18 6.14 -8.27
C SER A 96 12.91 4.68 -8.67
N GLU A 97 13.92 3.82 -8.62
CA GLU A 97 13.74 2.41 -8.92
C GLU A 97 12.87 1.69 -7.89
N ILE A 98 13.15 1.89 -6.59
CA ILE A 98 12.36 1.29 -5.49
C ILE A 98 10.90 1.74 -5.57
N ALA A 99 10.67 3.05 -5.80
CA ALA A 99 9.33 3.62 -5.93
C ALA A 99 8.58 3.09 -7.17
N SER A 100 9.26 3.00 -8.34
CA SER A 100 8.65 2.47 -9.57
C SER A 100 8.18 1.02 -9.44
N LYS A 101 8.91 0.22 -8.66
CA LYS A 101 8.57 -1.16 -8.34
C LYS A 101 7.58 -1.32 -7.18
N ARG A 102 7.14 -0.20 -6.57
CA ARG A 102 6.23 -0.19 -5.40
C ARG A 102 6.71 -1.10 -4.27
N ILE A 103 8.03 -1.12 -3.99
CA ILE A 103 8.60 -2.00 -2.98
C ILE A 103 8.27 -1.52 -1.57
N ALA A 104 8.54 -0.24 -1.29
CA ALA A 104 8.33 0.38 0.02
C ALA A 104 8.23 1.92 -0.09
N PRO A 105 7.62 2.59 0.90
CA PRO A 105 7.72 4.04 1.05
C PRO A 105 9.17 4.47 1.32
N ILE A 106 9.52 5.68 0.88
CA ILE A 106 10.89 6.18 0.97
C ILE A 106 10.89 7.54 1.68
N VAL A 107 11.71 7.64 2.72
CA VAL A 107 12.10 8.91 3.36
C VAL A 107 13.50 9.24 2.92
N VAL A 108 13.68 10.38 2.26
CA VAL A 108 14.98 10.83 1.77
C VAL A 108 15.64 11.75 2.80
N LEU A 109 16.90 11.48 3.13
CA LEU A 109 17.76 12.32 3.95
C LEU A 109 18.63 13.19 3.04
N THR A 110 18.80 14.45 3.36
CA THR A 110 19.63 15.37 2.55
C THR A 110 20.37 16.37 3.42
N ALA A 111 21.64 16.64 3.09
CA ALA A 111 22.41 17.71 3.73
C ALA A 111 22.04 19.11 3.22
N PHE A 112 21.21 19.21 2.19
CA PHE A 112 20.92 20.47 1.51
C PHE A 112 19.42 20.72 1.43
N SER A 113 19.00 21.92 1.84
CA SER A 113 17.64 22.43 1.66
C SER A 113 17.42 23.03 0.26
N GLN A 114 18.26 22.67 -0.73
CA GLN A 114 18.13 23.19 -2.09
C GLN A 114 16.84 22.67 -2.73
N ARG A 115 16.05 23.61 -3.24
CA ARG A 115 14.74 23.34 -3.83
C ARG A 115 14.81 22.29 -4.92
N ASP A 116 15.85 22.31 -5.73
CA ASP A 116 16.08 21.39 -6.84
C ASP A 116 16.21 19.93 -6.39
N LEU A 117 16.88 19.67 -5.24
CA LEU A 117 17.01 18.31 -4.70
C LEU A 117 15.70 17.80 -4.12
N VAL A 118 14.92 18.66 -3.48
CA VAL A 118 13.60 18.32 -2.98
C VAL A 118 12.64 17.98 -4.12
N GLU A 119 12.68 18.76 -5.21
CA GLU A 119 11.87 18.50 -6.41
C GLU A 119 12.28 17.18 -7.08
N ARG A 120 13.58 16.91 -7.24
CA ARG A 120 14.10 15.65 -7.76
C ARG A 120 13.70 14.45 -6.89
N ALA A 121 13.82 14.55 -5.56
CA ALA A 121 13.42 13.50 -4.65
C ALA A 121 11.91 13.19 -4.75
N ARG A 122 11.08 14.24 -4.82
CA ARG A 122 9.64 14.09 -5.04
C ARG A 122 9.34 13.39 -6.37
N ASP A 123 9.97 13.85 -7.45
CA ASP A 123 9.76 13.30 -8.80
C ASP A 123 10.28 11.84 -8.91
N ALA A 124 11.27 11.47 -8.09
CA ALA A 124 11.73 10.11 -7.90
C ALA A 124 10.77 9.24 -7.04
N GLY A 125 9.68 9.80 -6.53
CA GLY A 125 8.68 9.08 -5.75
C GLY A 125 8.96 8.98 -4.25
N ALA A 126 9.86 9.81 -3.71
CA ALA A 126 10.03 9.94 -2.26
C ALA A 126 8.75 10.49 -1.62
N MET A 127 8.32 9.86 -0.52
CA MET A 127 7.08 10.21 0.17
C MET A 127 7.29 11.31 1.22
N ALA A 128 8.49 11.40 1.77
CA ALA A 128 8.93 12.46 2.67
C ALA A 128 10.43 12.72 2.50
N TYR A 129 10.88 13.87 3.00
CA TYR A 129 12.31 14.19 3.08
C TYR A 129 12.64 14.86 4.40
N LEU A 130 13.88 14.73 4.86
CA LEU A 130 14.44 15.38 6.03
C LEU A 130 15.77 16.02 5.71
N VAL A 131 16.01 17.19 6.28
CA VAL A 131 17.30 17.91 6.13
C VAL A 131 18.19 17.60 7.33
N LYS A 132 19.41 17.15 7.07
CA LYS A 132 20.45 16.93 8.09
C LYS A 132 20.98 18.29 8.60
N PRO A 133 21.21 18.46 9.94
CA PRO A 133 20.97 17.48 11.00
C PRO A 133 19.48 17.42 11.40
N PHE A 134 18.99 16.27 11.75
CA PHE A 134 17.63 16.04 12.25
C PHE A 134 17.65 15.28 13.59
N THR A 135 16.55 15.32 14.28
CA THR A 135 16.33 14.58 15.54
C THR A 135 15.33 13.44 15.30
N ILE A 136 15.23 12.52 16.26
CA ILE A 136 14.21 11.48 16.22
C ILE A 136 12.78 12.08 16.18
N SER A 137 12.58 13.22 16.84
CA SER A 137 11.30 13.95 16.81
C SER A 137 10.92 14.51 15.45
N ASP A 138 11.90 14.68 14.55
CA ASP A 138 11.66 15.06 13.15
C ASP A 138 11.46 13.82 12.26
N LEU A 139 12.19 12.75 12.57
CA LEU A 139 12.20 11.53 11.78
C LEU A 139 10.87 10.75 11.89
N ILE A 140 10.35 10.56 13.10
CA ILE A 140 9.13 9.77 13.31
C ILE A 140 7.92 10.35 12.55
N PRO A 141 7.59 11.65 12.61
CA PRO A 141 6.51 12.21 11.80
C PRO A 141 6.72 12.06 10.29
N ALA A 142 7.96 12.15 9.81
CA ALA A 142 8.28 11.96 8.40
C ALA A 142 8.05 10.50 7.96
N ILE A 143 8.40 9.54 8.81
CA ILE A 143 8.13 8.12 8.60
C ILE A 143 6.62 7.86 8.50
N GLU A 144 5.86 8.34 9.50
CA GLU A 144 4.41 8.15 9.52
C GLU A 144 3.73 8.76 8.29
N LEU A 145 4.16 9.95 7.89
CA LEU A 145 3.68 10.60 6.67
C LEU A 145 4.01 9.77 5.41
N ALA A 146 5.24 9.26 5.32
CA ALA A 146 5.67 8.46 4.17
C ALA A 146 4.87 7.17 4.05
N VAL A 147 4.68 6.46 5.15
CA VAL A 147 3.90 5.21 5.20
C VAL A 147 2.43 5.46 4.84
N SER A 148 1.81 6.50 5.42
CA SER A 148 0.42 6.86 5.14
C SER A 148 0.21 7.19 3.66
N ARG A 149 1.06 8.02 3.07
CA ARG A 149 0.98 8.38 1.65
C ARG A 149 1.16 7.17 0.73
N PHE A 150 2.09 6.29 1.05
CA PHE A 150 2.33 5.10 0.26
C PHE A 150 1.12 4.15 0.29
N SER A 151 0.51 3.94 1.45
CA SER A 151 -0.70 3.15 1.59
C SER A 151 -1.84 3.73 0.76
N GLU A 152 -2.09 5.04 0.87
CA GLU A 152 -3.14 5.73 0.12
C GLU A 152 -2.96 5.57 -1.41
N ILE A 153 -1.74 5.79 -1.91
CA ILE A 153 -1.43 5.65 -3.34
C ILE A 153 -1.64 4.20 -3.79
N THR A 154 -1.16 3.23 -3.00
CA THR A 154 -1.25 1.81 -3.33
C THR A 154 -2.71 1.33 -3.35
N ASP A 155 -3.53 1.82 -2.42
CA ASP A 155 -4.95 1.47 -2.35
C ASP A 155 -5.74 2.08 -3.53
N LEU A 156 -5.45 3.33 -3.90
CA LEU A 156 -6.01 3.97 -5.09
C LEU A 156 -5.63 3.22 -6.38
N GLU A 157 -4.37 2.80 -6.52
CA GLU A 157 -3.90 2.03 -7.68
C GLU A 157 -4.63 0.68 -7.79
N ARG A 158 -4.85 -0.01 -6.67
CA ARG A 158 -5.63 -1.27 -6.62
C ARG A 158 -7.09 -1.05 -7.02
N GLU A 159 -7.69 0.04 -6.56
CA GLU A 159 -9.06 0.38 -6.93
C GLU A 159 -9.18 0.66 -8.43
N VAL A 160 -8.27 1.47 -8.99
CA VAL A 160 -8.22 1.77 -10.42
C VAL A 160 -8.03 0.48 -11.25
N ALA A 161 -7.11 -0.41 -10.84
CA ALA A 161 -6.90 -1.69 -11.51
C ALA A 161 -8.16 -2.56 -11.48
N THR A 162 -8.86 -2.62 -10.34
CA THR A 162 -10.11 -3.37 -10.19
C THR A 162 -11.22 -2.82 -11.08
N LEU A 163 -11.37 -1.50 -11.12
CA LEU A 163 -12.38 -0.85 -11.98
C LEU A 163 -12.08 -1.06 -13.47
N SER A 164 -10.80 -0.97 -13.85
CA SER A 164 -10.35 -1.23 -15.23
C SER A 164 -10.63 -2.66 -15.66
N ASP A 165 -10.34 -3.65 -14.81
CA ASP A 165 -10.64 -5.07 -15.10
C ASP A 165 -12.15 -5.34 -15.22
N ARG A 166 -12.98 -4.71 -14.37
CA ARG A 166 -14.44 -4.79 -14.48
C ARG A 166 -14.96 -4.21 -15.79
N LEU A 167 -14.43 -3.06 -16.23
CA LEU A 167 -14.80 -2.45 -17.51
C LEU A 167 -14.39 -3.32 -18.71
N GLU A 168 -13.18 -3.87 -18.69
CA GLU A 168 -12.69 -4.78 -19.71
C GLU A 168 -13.55 -6.04 -19.78
N THR A 169 -13.81 -6.66 -18.64
CA THR A 169 -14.70 -7.82 -18.54
C THR A 169 -16.07 -7.53 -19.14
N ARG A 170 -16.66 -6.38 -18.81
CA ARG A 170 -17.97 -5.99 -19.36
C ARG A 170 -17.90 -5.86 -20.88
N LYS A 171 -16.89 -5.19 -21.44
CA LYS A 171 -16.71 -5.05 -22.88
C LYS A 171 -16.58 -6.41 -23.58
N LEU A 172 -15.78 -7.33 -23.02
CA LEU A 172 -15.59 -8.66 -23.55
C LEU A 172 -16.90 -9.48 -23.52
N VAL A 173 -17.62 -9.45 -22.42
CA VAL A 173 -18.92 -10.14 -22.29
C VAL A 173 -19.96 -9.58 -23.27
N GLU A 174 -20.03 -8.26 -23.44
CA GLU A 174 -20.97 -7.64 -24.42
C GLU A 174 -20.63 -8.07 -25.86
N ARG A 175 -19.35 -8.09 -26.24
CA ARG A 175 -18.93 -8.57 -27.56
C ARG A 175 -19.22 -10.05 -27.77
N ALA A 176 -18.96 -10.88 -26.75
CA ALA A 176 -19.26 -12.31 -26.80
C ALA A 176 -20.76 -12.58 -26.93
N LYS A 177 -21.62 -11.84 -26.20
CA LYS A 177 -23.08 -11.86 -26.35
C LYS A 177 -23.49 -11.57 -27.78
N GLY A 178 -22.96 -10.49 -28.39
CA GLY A 178 -23.23 -10.13 -29.77
C GLY A 178 -22.90 -11.26 -30.77
N LEU A 179 -21.78 -11.97 -30.57
CA LEU A 179 -21.43 -13.13 -31.39
C LEU A 179 -22.36 -14.32 -31.17
N LEU A 180 -22.74 -14.63 -29.94
CA LEU A 180 -23.71 -15.68 -29.65
C LEU A 180 -25.09 -15.38 -30.22
N GLN A 181 -25.52 -14.11 -30.22
CA GLN A 181 -26.77 -13.68 -30.87
C GLN A 181 -26.71 -13.87 -32.38
N THR A 182 -25.64 -13.40 -33.04
CA THR A 182 -25.55 -13.42 -34.51
C THR A 182 -25.21 -14.79 -35.09
N LYS A 183 -24.37 -15.58 -34.40
CA LYS A 183 -23.90 -16.88 -34.88
C LYS A 183 -24.71 -18.07 -34.40
N GLN A 184 -25.33 -17.96 -33.23
CA GLN A 184 -26.09 -19.05 -32.57
C GLN A 184 -27.60 -18.75 -32.44
N GLY A 185 -28.06 -17.56 -32.88
CA GLY A 185 -29.47 -17.19 -32.85
C GLY A 185 -30.04 -17.00 -31.43
N MET A 186 -29.20 -16.83 -30.43
CA MET A 186 -29.62 -16.63 -29.05
C MET A 186 -30.18 -15.22 -28.85
N THR A 187 -31.15 -15.08 -27.96
CA THR A 187 -31.52 -13.77 -27.42
C THR A 187 -30.47 -13.24 -26.46
N GLU A 188 -30.45 -11.92 -26.20
CA GLU A 188 -29.49 -11.32 -25.26
C GLU A 188 -29.50 -11.97 -23.86
N PRO A 189 -30.69 -12.20 -23.23
CA PRO A 189 -30.74 -12.88 -21.94
C PRO A 189 -30.23 -14.32 -21.97
N GLU A 190 -30.47 -15.05 -23.06
CA GLU A 190 -29.98 -16.42 -23.23
C GLU A 190 -28.44 -16.46 -23.39
N ALA A 191 -27.88 -15.57 -24.17
CA ALA A 191 -26.43 -15.45 -24.37
C ALA A 191 -25.73 -15.11 -23.03
N PHE A 192 -26.27 -14.18 -22.26
CA PHE A 192 -25.73 -13.86 -20.93
C PHE A 192 -25.78 -15.04 -19.96
N LYS A 193 -26.94 -15.72 -19.86
CA LYS A 193 -27.10 -16.90 -19.01
C LYS A 193 -26.18 -18.04 -19.45
N TRP A 194 -25.96 -18.20 -20.75
CA TRP A 194 -25.04 -19.21 -21.29
C TRP A 194 -23.61 -18.94 -20.84
N ILE A 195 -23.12 -17.69 -20.99
CA ILE A 195 -21.77 -17.29 -20.53
C ILE A 195 -21.63 -17.52 -19.01
N GLN A 196 -22.62 -17.12 -18.24
CA GLN A 196 -22.64 -17.30 -16.79
C GLN A 196 -22.58 -18.77 -16.39
N ARG A 197 -23.41 -19.62 -16.97
CA ARG A 197 -23.45 -21.06 -16.71
C ARG A 197 -22.12 -21.73 -17.10
N ALA A 198 -21.59 -21.40 -18.29
CA ALA A 198 -20.31 -21.92 -18.75
C ALA A 198 -19.15 -21.54 -17.82
N ALA A 199 -19.18 -20.34 -17.22
CA ALA A 199 -18.20 -19.93 -16.23
C ALA A 199 -18.30 -20.75 -14.93
N MET A 200 -19.53 -21.00 -14.46
CA MET A 200 -19.77 -21.82 -13.27
C MET A 200 -19.38 -23.28 -13.48
N ASP A 201 -19.81 -23.89 -14.57
CA ASP A 201 -19.56 -25.31 -14.89
C ASP A 201 -18.07 -25.62 -15.04
N ARG A 202 -17.33 -24.67 -15.63
CA ARG A 202 -15.87 -24.78 -15.84
C ARG A 202 -15.03 -24.20 -14.71
N ARG A 203 -15.64 -23.70 -13.65
CA ARG A 203 -14.97 -23.03 -12.52
C ARG A 203 -13.99 -21.95 -12.96
N THR A 204 -14.43 -21.12 -13.89
CA THR A 204 -13.63 -20.03 -14.47
C THR A 204 -14.39 -18.71 -14.41
N THR A 205 -13.76 -17.62 -14.87
CA THR A 205 -14.39 -16.30 -14.91
C THR A 205 -15.22 -16.08 -16.17
N MET A 206 -16.23 -15.20 -16.09
CA MET A 206 -17.00 -14.78 -17.27
C MET A 206 -16.09 -14.11 -18.33
N LYS A 207 -15.03 -13.43 -17.91
CA LYS A 207 -13.99 -12.86 -18.80
C LYS A 207 -13.38 -13.94 -19.66
N ARG A 208 -12.90 -15.03 -19.04
CA ARG A 208 -12.27 -16.13 -19.77
C ARG A 208 -13.22 -16.85 -20.72
N VAL A 209 -14.48 -17.05 -20.33
CA VAL A 209 -15.51 -17.60 -21.22
C VAL A 209 -15.76 -16.69 -22.41
N ALA A 210 -15.86 -15.38 -22.17
CA ALA A 210 -16.06 -14.39 -23.23
C ALA A 210 -14.88 -14.37 -24.22
N GLU A 211 -13.63 -14.43 -23.72
CA GLU A 211 -12.43 -14.54 -24.55
C GLU A 211 -12.50 -15.78 -25.48
N VAL A 212 -12.81 -16.95 -24.93
CA VAL A 212 -12.94 -18.20 -25.70
C VAL A 212 -14.04 -18.10 -26.76
N VAL A 213 -15.18 -17.49 -26.44
CA VAL A 213 -16.26 -17.24 -27.41
C VAL A 213 -15.78 -16.33 -28.53
N LEU A 214 -15.04 -15.26 -28.20
CA LEU A 214 -14.49 -14.34 -29.19
C LEU A 214 -13.44 -14.99 -30.08
N GLU A 215 -12.56 -15.83 -29.53
CA GLU A 215 -11.58 -16.61 -30.28
C GLU A 215 -12.27 -17.61 -31.21
N THR A 216 -13.22 -18.41 -30.68
CA THR A 216 -13.83 -19.52 -31.42
C THR A 216 -14.81 -19.04 -32.49
N LEU A 217 -15.64 -18.05 -32.20
CA LEU A 217 -16.69 -17.56 -33.12
C LEU A 217 -16.29 -16.32 -33.90
N GLY A 218 -15.22 -15.60 -33.45
CA GLY A 218 -14.69 -14.40 -34.09
C GLY A 218 -13.85 -14.73 -35.33
N ASP A 219 -12.99 -15.76 -35.27
CA ASP A 219 -12.12 -16.17 -36.38
C ASP A 219 -12.88 -16.78 -37.59
N SER A 220 -14.11 -17.20 -37.41
CA SER A 220 -14.95 -17.68 -38.51
C SER A 220 -15.36 -16.60 -39.53
N ALA A 221 -15.05 -15.31 -39.26
CA ALA A 221 -15.36 -14.20 -40.16
C ALA A 221 -14.19 -13.82 -41.09
N ALA A 222 -13.00 -14.37 -40.88
CA ALA A 222 -11.81 -14.10 -41.70
C ALA A 222 -11.57 -15.16 -42.82
N GLN A 223 -12.43 -16.20 -42.89
CA GLN A 223 -12.27 -17.30 -43.84
C GLN A 223 -13.48 -17.49 -44.82
N ALA A 224 -14.36 -16.46 -44.91
CA ALA A 224 -15.47 -16.50 -45.87
C ALA A 224 -15.39 -15.38 -46.92
#